data_7daf51e20f6300632f47fa3b6052fb0b
#
_entry.id   7daf51e20f6300632f47fa3b6052fb0b
#
_cell.length_a   1.000
_cell.length_b   1.000
_cell.length_c   1.000
_cell.angle_alpha   90.00
_cell.angle_beta   90.00
_cell.angle_gamma   90.00
#
_symmetry.space_group_name_H-M   'P 1'
#
loop_
_entity.id
_entity.type
_entity.pdbx_description
1 polymer ?
#
loop_
_entity_poly.entity_id
_entity_poly.type
_entity_poly.pdbx_seq_one_letter_code
_entity_poly.pdbx_strand_id
1 'polypeptide(L)'
;MMMGASHSQGKEITISNRYSTIVNNMLVDDKKELRAFNIACDGHFLPSIINHFQSAIENYPKAKCVTIEIMSTDYSIDDLRNSLILPDEIDTKTAKDIFASQSSVKRAKNMLKEDLPLIAMIKNHIETSQKLNSSGGGNNSINEEEYRIVITDGLSLMRSCFDGPIVFIYHPTTKIQTDGTLKLIRSQTLEIFKEECEHVGIDFIDTGDAFLEHYNKYHELPYGFANTTPGNGHLNEVGHKIMADVIMDYLEEVDCK
;
A
#
# COMPACT_ATOMS: atom_id res chain seq x y z
N MET A 1 7.84 -11.48 4.35
CA MET A 1 6.45 -11.42 3.85
C MET A 1 6.15 -9.99 3.44
N MET A 2 5.49 -9.78 2.30
CA MET A 2 5.18 -8.46 1.77
C MET A 2 3.66 -8.27 1.73
N MET A 3 3.17 -7.20 2.35
CA MET A 3 1.78 -6.80 2.40
C MET A 3 1.60 -5.45 1.70
N GLY A 4 0.39 -5.11 1.31
CA GLY A 4 0.07 -3.84 0.68
C GLY A 4 -1.20 -3.92 -0.16
N ALA A 5 -1.47 -2.85 -0.90
CA ALA A 5 -2.65 -2.73 -1.75
C ALA A 5 -2.34 -3.08 -3.22
N SER A 6 -3.02 -2.43 -4.15
CA SER A 6 -2.91 -2.66 -5.59
C SER A 6 -1.51 -2.42 -6.16
N HIS A 7 -0.76 -1.47 -5.60
CA HIS A 7 0.62 -1.20 -6.01
C HIS A 7 1.52 -2.40 -5.73
N SER A 8 1.41 -3.00 -4.55
CA SER A 8 2.13 -4.22 -4.20
C SER A 8 1.67 -5.44 -4.98
N GLN A 9 0.38 -5.55 -5.25
CA GLN A 9 -0.16 -6.64 -6.06
C GLN A 9 0.35 -6.58 -7.50
N GLY A 10 0.53 -5.37 -8.05
CA GLY A 10 1.15 -5.11 -9.35
C GLY A 10 0.42 -5.77 -10.52
N LYS A 11 -0.92 -5.68 -10.56
CA LYS A 11 -1.71 -6.26 -11.66
C LYS A 11 -1.40 -5.64 -13.01
N GLU A 12 -1.00 -4.38 -13.01
CA GLU A 12 -0.81 -3.54 -14.21
C GLU A 12 0.56 -3.75 -14.88
N ILE A 13 1.46 -4.49 -14.24
CA ILE A 13 2.80 -4.77 -14.79
C ILE A 13 3.07 -6.27 -14.89
N THR A 14 4.05 -6.62 -15.69
CA THR A 14 4.50 -8.02 -15.82
C THR A 14 5.03 -8.53 -14.48
N ILE A 15 4.85 -9.84 -14.23
CA ILE A 15 5.27 -10.46 -12.95
C ILE A 15 6.76 -10.25 -12.70
N SER A 16 7.60 -10.32 -13.73
CA SER A 16 9.05 -10.12 -13.61
C SER A 16 9.44 -8.73 -13.11
N ASN A 17 8.61 -7.71 -13.37
CA ASN A 17 8.87 -6.32 -13.04
C ASN A 17 8.20 -5.87 -11.73
N ARG A 18 7.49 -6.77 -11.04
CA ARG A 18 6.95 -6.48 -9.70
C ARG A 18 8.09 -6.40 -8.69
N TYR A 19 8.06 -5.41 -7.83
CA TYR A 19 9.11 -5.24 -6.83
C TYR A 19 9.33 -6.51 -5.98
N SER A 20 8.26 -7.22 -5.64
CA SER A 20 8.36 -8.48 -4.88
C SER A 20 9.11 -9.58 -5.64
N THR A 21 8.97 -9.64 -6.97
CA THR A 21 9.72 -10.57 -7.81
C THR A 21 11.16 -10.12 -7.96
N ILE A 22 11.40 -8.82 -8.14
CA ILE A 22 12.74 -8.24 -8.24
C ILE A 22 13.52 -8.52 -6.94
N VAL A 23 12.93 -8.19 -5.77
CA VAL A 23 13.53 -8.50 -4.46
C VAL A 23 13.83 -9.99 -4.30
N ASN A 24 12.89 -10.86 -4.69
CA ASN A 24 13.12 -12.30 -4.60
C ASN A 24 14.28 -12.76 -5.48
N ASN A 25 14.43 -12.21 -6.69
CA ASN A 25 15.53 -12.52 -7.59
C ASN A 25 16.86 -12.02 -7.00
N MET A 26 16.92 -10.80 -6.49
CA MET A 26 18.11 -10.26 -5.83
C MET A 26 18.53 -11.13 -4.63
N LEU A 27 17.58 -11.53 -3.78
CA LEU A 27 17.87 -12.46 -2.65
C LEU A 27 18.43 -13.80 -3.12
N VAL A 28 17.95 -14.32 -4.27
CA VAL A 28 18.48 -15.57 -4.86
C VAL A 28 19.88 -15.37 -5.40
N ASP A 29 20.12 -14.29 -6.13
CA ASP A 29 21.42 -13.96 -6.71
C ASP A 29 22.48 -13.74 -5.62
N ASP A 30 22.09 -13.12 -4.50
CA ASP A 30 22.93 -12.92 -3.31
C ASP A 30 23.06 -14.18 -2.42
N LYS A 31 22.46 -15.30 -2.86
CA LYS A 31 22.47 -16.59 -2.16
C LYS A 31 21.91 -16.52 -0.72
N LYS A 32 21.00 -15.58 -0.47
CA LYS A 32 20.29 -15.51 0.82
C LYS A 32 19.28 -16.67 0.93
N GLU A 33 19.05 -17.15 2.16
CA GLU A 33 18.00 -18.16 2.42
C GLU A 33 16.60 -17.56 2.41
N LEU A 34 16.49 -16.25 2.61
CA LEU A 34 15.21 -15.53 2.54
C LEU A 34 14.58 -15.60 1.17
N ARG A 35 13.26 -15.58 1.16
CA ARG A 35 12.44 -15.47 -0.06
C ARG A 35 11.34 -14.44 0.16
N ALA A 36 11.11 -13.61 -0.86
CA ALA A 36 10.02 -12.66 -0.87
C ALA A 36 8.69 -13.38 -1.16
N PHE A 37 7.71 -13.19 -0.29
CA PHE A 37 6.38 -13.74 -0.45
C PHE A 37 5.35 -12.61 -0.42
N ASN A 38 4.71 -12.33 -1.54
CA ASN A 38 3.77 -11.23 -1.70
C ASN A 38 2.33 -11.73 -1.46
N ILE A 39 1.70 -11.18 -0.41
CA ILE A 39 0.31 -11.43 -0.05
C ILE A 39 -0.56 -10.18 -0.20
N ALA A 40 -0.05 -9.16 -0.91
CA ALA A 40 -0.79 -7.93 -1.15
C ALA A 40 -2.09 -8.18 -1.92
N CYS A 41 -3.11 -7.41 -1.60
CA CYS A 41 -4.42 -7.52 -2.21
C CYS A 41 -4.97 -6.13 -2.55
N ASP A 42 -5.54 -6.01 -3.74
CA ASP A 42 -6.19 -4.77 -4.19
C ASP A 42 -7.27 -4.32 -3.20
N GLY A 43 -7.24 -3.04 -2.85
CA GLY A 43 -8.16 -2.45 -1.86
C GLY A 43 -7.78 -2.68 -0.39
N HIS A 44 -6.70 -3.40 -0.09
CA HIS A 44 -6.18 -3.56 1.26
C HIS A 44 -5.31 -2.37 1.66
N PHE A 45 -5.96 -1.28 2.05
CA PHE A 45 -5.29 -0.11 2.62
C PHE A 45 -4.93 -0.32 4.08
N LEU A 46 -4.22 0.62 4.69
CA LEU A 46 -3.71 0.54 6.05
C LEU A 46 -4.74 0.02 7.09
N PRO A 47 -6.00 0.51 7.18
CA PRO A 47 -6.96 -0.04 8.12
C PRO A 47 -7.23 -1.54 7.91
N SER A 48 -7.33 -1.97 6.66
CA SER A 48 -7.51 -3.38 6.32
C SER A 48 -6.28 -4.22 6.64
N ILE A 49 -5.09 -3.66 6.44
CA ILE A 49 -3.83 -4.33 6.78
C ILE A 49 -3.74 -4.56 8.29
N ILE A 50 -4.04 -3.55 9.12
CA ILE A 50 -4.08 -3.67 10.58
C ILE A 50 -5.03 -4.79 11.00
N ASN A 51 -6.26 -4.77 10.47
CA ASN A 51 -7.29 -5.75 10.80
C ASN A 51 -6.90 -7.20 10.46
N HIS A 52 -6.19 -7.42 9.33
CA HIS A 52 -5.82 -8.76 8.88
C HIS A 52 -4.41 -9.19 9.29
N PHE A 53 -3.65 -8.34 9.99
CA PHE A 53 -2.24 -8.58 10.27
C PHE A 53 -2.02 -9.86 11.09
N GLN A 54 -2.76 -10.02 12.18
CA GLN A 54 -2.67 -11.22 13.01
C GLN A 54 -2.92 -12.49 12.18
N SER A 55 -4.00 -12.53 11.43
CA SER A 55 -4.32 -13.68 10.58
C SER A 55 -3.24 -13.94 9.52
N ALA A 56 -2.63 -12.89 8.97
CA ALA A 56 -1.51 -13.04 8.05
C ALA A 56 -0.30 -13.70 8.73
N ILE A 57 0.07 -13.27 9.93
CA ILE A 57 1.18 -13.87 10.69
C ILE A 57 0.89 -15.34 11.03
N GLU A 58 -0.32 -15.65 11.48
CA GLU A 58 -0.72 -17.02 11.79
C GLU A 58 -0.66 -17.95 10.57
N ASN A 59 -1.01 -17.44 9.38
CA ASN A 59 -0.95 -18.21 8.13
C ASN A 59 0.47 -18.33 7.56
N TYR A 60 1.39 -17.43 7.94
CA TYR A 60 2.79 -17.43 7.49
C TYR A 60 3.78 -17.46 8.66
N PRO A 61 3.75 -18.52 9.51
CA PRO A 61 4.53 -18.57 10.78
C PRO A 61 6.05 -18.63 10.56
N LYS A 62 6.50 -18.79 9.32
CA LYS A 62 7.93 -18.77 8.96
C LYS A 62 8.40 -17.39 8.47
N ALA A 63 7.54 -16.38 8.51
CA ALA A 63 7.96 -15.03 8.16
C ALA A 63 9.10 -14.58 9.09
N LYS A 64 10.14 -14.01 8.51
CA LYS A 64 11.30 -13.47 9.24
C LYS A 64 11.26 -11.95 9.32
N CYS A 65 10.61 -11.33 8.36
CA CYS A 65 10.41 -9.90 8.26
C CYS A 65 9.08 -9.62 7.57
N VAL A 66 8.44 -8.53 7.90
CA VAL A 66 7.21 -8.06 7.24
C VAL A 66 7.45 -6.67 6.66
N THR A 67 7.31 -6.54 5.35
CA THR A 67 7.32 -5.25 4.66
C THR A 67 5.90 -4.88 4.26
N ILE A 68 5.49 -3.65 4.55
CA ILE A 68 4.11 -3.19 4.33
C ILE A 68 4.16 -1.93 3.46
N GLU A 69 3.66 -2.06 2.24
CA GLU A 69 3.55 -0.91 1.34
C GLU A 69 2.31 -0.10 1.65
N ILE A 70 2.49 1.22 1.77
CA ILE A 70 1.42 2.20 1.91
C ILE A 70 1.71 3.45 1.09
N MET A 71 0.65 4.05 0.52
CA MET A 71 0.75 5.32 -0.20
C MET A 71 0.09 6.49 0.55
N SER A 72 -0.62 6.22 1.62
CA SER A 72 -1.29 7.23 2.44
C SER A 72 -1.32 6.80 3.90
N THR A 73 -1.30 7.79 4.78
CA THR A 73 -1.60 7.66 6.21
C THR A 73 -2.86 8.44 6.59
N ASP A 74 -3.45 9.19 5.63
CA ASP A 74 -4.65 10.01 5.84
C ASP A 74 -5.91 9.12 5.79
N TYR A 75 -6.25 8.54 6.92
CA TYR A 75 -7.47 7.76 7.10
C TYR A 75 -8.37 8.41 8.14
N SER A 76 -9.69 8.20 8.02
CA SER A 76 -10.61 8.65 9.05
C SER A 76 -10.38 7.88 10.35
N ILE A 77 -10.61 8.54 11.46
CA ILE A 77 -10.49 7.94 12.80
C ILE A 77 -11.45 6.74 12.93
N ASP A 78 -12.63 6.84 12.33
CA ASP A 78 -13.61 5.76 12.34
C ASP A 78 -13.12 4.54 11.57
N ASP A 79 -12.48 4.71 10.40
CA ASP A 79 -11.90 3.59 9.64
C ASP A 79 -10.78 2.91 10.43
N LEU A 80 -9.93 3.70 11.08
CA LEU A 80 -8.86 3.17 11.92
C LEU A 80 -9.41 2.44 13.16
N ARG A 81 -10.42 3.00 13.87
CA ARG A 81 -11.07 2.32 14.99
C ARG A 81 -11.73 1.01 14.58
N ASN A 82 -12.41 1.01 13.44
CA ASN A 82 -13.05 -0.20 12.92
C ASN A 82 -12.02 -1.28 12.59
N SER A 83 -10.79 -0.89 12.23
CA SER A 83 -9.72 -1.85 11.94
C SER A 83 -9.22 -2.58 13.19
N LEU A 84 -9.42 -2.01 14.38
CA LEU A 84 -9.04 -2.63 15.67
C LEU A 84 -10.07 -3.65 16.17
N ILE A 85 -11.27 -3.64 15.59
CA ILE A 85 -12.26 -4.66 15.89
C ILE A 85 -11.85 -5.91 15.13
N LEU A 86 -11.23 -6.85 15.85
CA LEU A 86 -10.92 -8.15 15.28
C LEU A 86 -12.26 -8.76 14.80
N PRO A 87 -12.32 -9.31 13.59
CA PRO A 87 -13.52 -9.98 13.16
C PRO A 87 -13.74 -11.15 14.15
N ASP A 88 -14.73 -10.99 15.03
CA ASP A 88 -15.35 -12.14 15.67
C ASP A 88 -15.56 -13.15 14.56
N GLU A 89 -15.13 -14.40 14.75
CA GLU A 89 -15.12 -15.48 13.76
C GLU A 89 -16.07 -15.18 12.59
N ILE A 90 -15.53 -14.74 11.45
CA ILE A 90 -16.38 -14.38 10.31
C ILE A 90 -17.27 -15.57 10.10
N ASP A 91 -18.53 -15.45 10.51
CA ASP A 91 -19.51 -16.50 10.30
C ASP A 91 -19.50 -16.75 8.80
N THR A 92 -18.87 -17.85 8.41
CA THR A 92 -18.73 -18.25 6.99
C THR A 92 -20.09 -18.36 6.29
N LYS A 93 -21.20 -18.39 7.08
CA LYS A 93 -22.57 -18.21 6.61
C LYS A 93 -22.80 -16.79 6.11
N THR A 94 -22.36 -15.75 6.84
CA THR A 94 -22.60 -14.34 6.46
C THR A 94 -21.93 -14.01 5.13
N ALA A 95 -20.72 -14.49 4.89
CA ALA A 95 -20.03 -14.30 3.61
C ALA A 95 -20.76 -15.02 2.45
N LYS A 96 -21.28 -16.23 2.68
CA LYS A 96 -22.10 -16.96 1.70
C LYS A 96 -23.43 -16.28 1.45
N ASP A 97 -24.07 -15.75 2.49
CA ASP A 97 -25.38 -15.09 2.42
C ASP A 97 -25.27 -13.72 1.72
N ILE A 98 -24.20 -12.97 1.97
CA ILE A 98 -23.87 -11.72 1.23
C ILE A 98 -23.61 -12.05 -0.25
N PHE A 99 -22.89 -13.13 -0.54
CA PHE A 99 -22.65 -13.55 -1.92
C PHE A 99 -23.91 -14.04 -2.61
N ALA A 100 -24.79 -14.74 -1.89
CA ALA A 100 -26.07 -15.23 -2.39
C ALA A 100 -27.12 -14.12 -2.57
N SER A 101 -27.08 -13.07 -1.73
CA SER A 101 -28.00 -11.92 -1.80
C SER A 101 -27.71 -10.95 -2.94
N GLN A 102 -26.53 -11.05 -3.59
CA GLN A 102 -26.24 -10.25 -4.77
C GLN A 102 -27.08 -10.74 -5.95
N SER A 103 -28.01 -9.89 -6.43
CA SER A 103 -28.82 -10.22 -7.60
C SER A 103 -27.95 -10.57 -8.80
N SER A 104 -28.41 -11.50 -9.64
CA SER A 104 -27.71 -11.93 -10.88
C SER A 104 -27.36 -10.73 -11.78
N VAL A 105 -28.16 -9.68 -11.76
CA VAL A 105 -27.93 -8.41 -12.47
C VAL A 105 -26.71 -7.65 -11.90
N LYS A 106 -26.53 -7.68 -10.57
CA LYS A 106 -25.39 -7.01 -9.93
C LYS A 106 -24.09 -7.78 -10.19
N ARG A 107 -24.14 -9.13 -10.24
CA ARG A 107 -23.01 -9.98 -10.63
C ARG A 107 -22.62 -9.77 -12.10
N ALA A 108 -23.60 -9.79 -13.01
CA ALA A 108 -23.37 -9.53 -14.44
C ALA A 108 -22.81 -8.12 -14.67
N LYS A 109 -23.29 -7.12 -13.91
CA LYS A 109 -22.79 -5.74 -13.99
C LYS A 109 -21.37 -5.59 -13.44
N ASN A 110 -20.99 -6.37 -12.44
CA ASN A 110 -19.62 -6.38 -11.92
C ASN A 110 -18.67 -7.13 -12.87
N MET A 111 -19.06 -8.28 -13.41
CA MET A 111 -18.29 -9.00 -14.44
C MET A 111 -18.09 -8.14 -15.71
N LEU A 112 -19.14 -7.47 -16.19
CA LEU A 112 -19.02 -6.55 -17.33
C LEU A 112 -18.11 -5.35 -17.06
N LYS A 113 -17.95 -4.92 -15.79
CA LYS A 113 -17.03 -3.84 -15.43
C LYS A 113 -15.57 -4.29 -15.42
N GLU A 114 -15.31 -5.54 -15.04
CA GLU A 114 -13.96 -6.11 -14.99
C GLU A 114 -13.44 -6.49 -16.38
N ASP A 115 -14.33 -6.92 -17.29
CA ASP A 115 -13.97 -7.46 -18.61
C ASP A 115 -13.95 -6.41 -19.73
N LEU A 116 -14.39 -5.17 -19.49
CA LEU A 116 -14.39 -4.11 -20.51
C LEU A 116 -13.45 -2.95 -20.11
N PRO A 117 -12.18 -3.00 -20.55
CA PRO A 117 -11.17 -1.99 -20.20
C PRO A 117 -11.59 -0.54 -20.47
N LEU A 118 -12.38 -0.33 -21.52
CA LEU A 118 -12.87 1.00 -21.91
C LEU A 118 -13.86 1.58 -20.88
N ILE A 119 -14.73 0.76 -20.31
CA ILE A 119 -15.71 1.18 -19.29
C ILE A 119 -15.00 1.44 -17.97
N ALA A 120 -14.01 0.63 -17.62
CA ALA A 120 -13.15 0.85 -16.45
C ALA A 120 -12.36 2.16 -16.59
N MET A 121 -11.83 2.45 -17.78
CA MET A 121 -11.10 3.67 -18.09
C MET A 121 -11.98 4.93 -17.98
N ILE A 122 -13.20 4.89 -18.56
CA ILE A 122 -14.17 6.00 -18.48
C ILE A 122 -14.61 6.21 -17.03
N LYS A 123 -14.87 5.14 -16.28
CA LYS A 123 -15.26 5.21 -14.87
C LYS A 123 -14.14 5.78 -14.01
N ASN A 124 -12.91 5.31 -14.17
CA ASN A 124 -11.75 5.84 -13.46
C ASN A 124 -11.54 7.32 -13.78
N HIS A 125 -11.74 7.74 -15.02
CA HIS A 125 -11.65 9.15 -15.40
C HIS A 125 -12.73 10.01 -14.74
N ILE A 126 -13.97 9.52 -14.65
CA ILE A 126 -15.09 10.21 -13.98
C ILE A 126 -14.88 10.23 -12.47
N GLU A 127 -14.47 9.12 -11.85
CA GLU A 127 -14.20 9.03 -10.40
C GLU A 127 -13.00 9.88 -9.99
N THR A 128 -11.95 9.92 -10.79
CA THR A 128 -10.79 10.81 -10.58
C THR A 128 -11.21 12.29 -10.71
N SER A 129 -12.04 12.61 -11.69
CA SER A 129 -12.58 13.98 -11.87
C SER A 129 -13.52 14.36 -10.72
N GLN A 130 -14.32 13.43 -10.20
CA GLN A 130 -15.20 13.66 -9.04
C GLN A 130 -14.41 13.77 -7.73
N LYS A 131 -13.37 12.97 -7.55
CA LYS A 131 -12.47 13.08 -6.38
C LYS A 131 -11.66 14.38 -6.41
N LEU A 132 -11.20 14.83 -7.57
CA LEU A 132 -10.57 16.14 -7.73
C LEU A 132 -11.53 17.29 -7.41
N ASN A 133 -12.83 17.15 -7.71
CA ASN A 133 -13.86 18.14 -7.39
C ASN A 133 -14.38 18.03 -5.96
N SER A 134 -14.27 16.88 -5.30
CA SER A 134 -14.64 16.69 -3.88
C SER A 134 -13.50 16.94 -2.90
N SER A 135 -12.26 17.08 -3.38
CA SER A 135 -11.11 17.54 -2.57
C SER A 135 -11.12 19.06 -2.36
N GLY A 136 -12.13 19.75 -2.86
CA GLY A 136 -12.35 21.17 -2.64
C GLY A 136 -13.33 21.42 -1.50
N GLY A 137 -12.83 21.55 -0.25
CA GLY A 137 -13.52 22.28 0.79
C GLY A 137 -14.33 21.49 1.81
N GLY A 138 -13.69 20.64 2.53
CA GLY A 138 -14.05 20.33 3.92
C GLY A 138 -12.82 20.53 4.78
N ASN A 139 -12.75 21.61 5.51
CA ASN A 139 -11.81 21.79 6.63
C ASN A 139 -12.19 20.81 7.76
N ASN A 140 -12.10 19.53 7.52
CA ASN A 140 -12.00 18.56 8.60
C ASN A 140 -10.51 18.50 8.95
N SER A 141 -10.07 19.42 9.81
CA SER A 141 -8.80 19.25 10.51
C SER A 141 -8.88 17.90 11.22
N ILE A 142 -8.01 16.98 10.82
CA ILE A 142 -7.85 15.71 11.51
C ILE A 142 -7.52 16.06 12.96
N ASN A 143 -8.24 15.48 13.91
CA ASN A 143 -7.86 15.62 15.32
C ASN A 143 -6.58 14.79 15.52
N GLU A 144 -5.43 15.49 15.55
CA GLU A 144 -4.11 14.85 15.59
C GLU A 144 -3.94 14.00 16.85
N GLU A 145 -4.44 14.43 18.01
CA GLU A 145 -4.34 13.66 19.25
C GLU A 145 -5.16 12.37 19.17
N GLU A 146 -6.37 12.46 18.66
CA GLU A 146 -7.24 11.29 18.48
C GLU A 146 -6.68 10.33 17.41
N TYR A 147 -6.13 10.86 16.31
CA TYR A 147 -5.44 10.07 15.29
C TYR A 147 -4.24 9.35 15.91
N ARG A 148 -3.42 10.05 16.69
CA ARG A 148 -2.25 9.49 17.38
C ARG A 148 -2.64 8.30 18.25
N ILE A 149 -3.65 8.44 19.10
CA ILE A 149 -4.12 7.37 19.99
C ILE A 149 -4.52 6.14 19.16
N VAL A 150 -5.37 6.32 18.16
CA VAL A 150 -5.94 5.19 17.41
C VAL A 150 -4.88 4.50 16.55
N ILE A 151 -3.95 5.26 15.95
CA ILE A 151 -2.89 4.65 15.15
C ILE A 151 -1.86 3.91 16.02
N THR A 152 -1.54 4.45 17.21
CA THR A 152 -0.67 3.78 18.18
C THR A 152 -1.25 2.45 18.62
N ASP A 153 -2.57 2.39 18.88
CA ASP A 153 -3.26 1.14 19.21
C ASP A 153 -3.13 0.10 18.08
N GLY A 154 -3.34 0.55 16.83
CA GLY A 154 -3.21 -0.32 15.66
C GLY A 154 -1.80 -0.84 15.44
N LEU A 155 -0.81 0.03 15.53
CA LEU A 155 0.60 -0.35 15.39
C LEU A 155 1.07 -1.26 16.53
N SER A 156 0.62 -0.98 17.77
CA SER A 156 0.90 -1.81 18.94
C SER A 156 0.30 -3.21 18.80
N LEU A 157 -0.93 -3.31 18.28
CA LEU A 157 -1.56 -4.59 17.95
C LEU A 157 -0.70 -5.38 16.95
N MET A 158 -0.25 -4.74 15.86
CA MET A 158 0.61 -5.39 14.87
C MET A 158 1.93 -5.84 15.49
N ARG A 159 2.58 -4.98 16.30
CA ARG A 159 3.82 -5.29 16.97
C ARG A 159 3.68 -6.47 17.95
N SER A 160 2.54 -6.57 18.64
CA SER A 160 2.27 -7.69 19.55
C SER A 160 2.08 -9.05 18.86
N CYS A 161 1.74 -9.05 17.58
CA CYS A 161 1.54 -10.26 16.78
C CYS A 161 2.82 -10.84 16.17
N PHE A 162 3.90 -10.05 16.11
CA PHE A 162 5.11 -10.46 15.39
C PHE A 162 6.37 -9.87 16.01
N ASP A 163 7.29 -10.70 16.46
CA ASP A 163 8.53 -10.29 17.14
C ASP A 163 9.66 -9.86 16.17
N GLY A 164 9.58 -10.25 14.90
CA GLY A 164 10.57 -9.92 13.89
C GLY A 164 10.46 -8.47 13.37
N PRO A 165 11.36 -8.03 12.49
CA PRO A 165 11.29 -6.71 11.86
C PRO A 165 9.98 -6.49 11.09
N ILE A 166 9.32 -5.35 11.37
CA ILE A 166 8.19 -4.82 10.61
C ILE A 166 8.63 -3.47 10.06
N VAL A 167 8.43 -3.25 8.77
CA VAL A 167 8.72 -1.97 8.13
C VAL A 167 7.58 -1.50 7.26
N PHE A 168 7.18 -0.25 7.43
CA PHE A 168 6.32 0.44 6.46
C PHE A 168 7.17 1.08 5.38
N ILE A 169 6.85 0.78 4.13
CA ILE A 169 7.44 1.43 2.94
C ILE A 169 6.38 2.37 2.38
N TYR A 170 6.53 3.64 2.72
CA TYR A 170 5.64 4.69 2.25
C TYR A 170 6.14 5.24 0.92
N HIS A 171 5.24 5.36 -0.06
CA HIS A 171 5.55 6.00 -1.33
C HIS A 171 4.57 7.15 -1.60
N PRO A 172 5.04 8.41 -1.57
CA PRO A 172 4.20 9.57 -1.82
C PRO A 172 3.75 9.62 -3.27
N THR A 173 2.57 10.19 -3.52
CA THR A 173 2.20 10.52 -4.90
C THR A 173 3.09 11.63 -5.45
N THR A 174 3.22 11.66 -6.78
CA THR A 174 4.08 12.64 -7.46
C THR A 174 3.28 13.53 -8.40
N LYS A 175 3.75 14.75 -8.62
CA LYS A 175 3.17 15.69 -9.58
C LYS A 175 4.24 16.46 -10.31
N ILE A 176 4.20 16.44 -11.64
CA ILE A 176 5.07 17.29 -12.46
C ILE A 176 4.60 18.73 -12.35
N GLN A 177 5.51 19.65 -12.04
CA GLN A 177 5.27 21.08 -12.02
C GLN A 177 5.43 21.68 -13.43
N THR A 178 4.97 22.91 -13.61
CA THR A 178 5.06 23.63 -14.88
C THR A 178 6.50 23.92 -15.32
N ASP A 179 7.43 23.96 -14.39
CA ASP A 179 8.87 24.12 -14.62
C ASP A 179 9.60 22.80 -14.91
N GLY A 180 8.87 21.69 -14.98
CA GLY A 180 9.42 20.36 -15.23
C GLY A 180 9.98 19.64 -13.99
N THR A 181 9.90 20.24 -12.80
CA THR A 181 10.33 19.59 -11.57
C THR A 181 9.28 18.60 -11.07
N LEU A 182 9.70 17.58 -10.32
CA LEU A 182 8.81 16.63 -9.66
C LEU A 182 8.53 17.08 -8.22
N LYS A 183 7.25 17.23 -7.88
CA LYS A 183 6.81 17.52 -6.51
C LYS A 183 6.24 16.26 -5.88
N LEU A 184 6.64 15.98 -4.64
CA LEU A 184 6.02 14.94 -3.80
C LEU A 184 4.80 15.50 -3.10
N ILE A 185 3.75 14.68 -3.04
CA ILE A 185 2.52 14.96 -2.28
C ILE A 185 2.45 13.90 -1.18
N ARG A 186 2.69 14.34 0.06
CA ARG A 186 2.68 13.49 1.25
C ARG A 186 1.37 13.63 2.01
N SER A 187 1.04 12.61 2.77
CA SER A 187 -0.10 12.62 3.70
C SER A 187 0.07 13.67 4.79
N GLN A 188 -1.02 14.24 5.25
CA GLN A 188 -1.01 15.26 6.32
C GLN A 188 -0.62 14.64 7.67
N THR A 189 -1.00 13.39 7.90
CA THR A 189 -0.71 12.64 9.14
C THR A 189 0.61 11.87 9.10
N LEU A 190 1.44 12.07 8.05
CA LEU A 190 2.65 11.28 7.83
C LEU A 190 3.65 11.34 9.00
N GLU A 191 3.92 12.55 9.49
CA GLU A 191 4.90 12.72 10.57
C GLU A 191 4.40 12.08 11.87
N ILE A 192 3.10 12.22 12.19
CA ILE A 192 2.51 11.54 13.35
C ILE A 192 2.62 10.02 13.19
N PHE A 193 2.29 9.50 12.02
CA PHE A 193 2.39 8.07 11.75
C PHE A 193 3.81 7.54 11.92
N LYS A 194 4.80 8.27 11.41
CA LYS A 194 6.22 7.94 11.53
C LYS A 194 6.70 7.93 12.99
N GLU A 195 6.34 8.97 13.76
CA GLU A 195 6.65 9.05 15.19
C GLU A 195 6.06 7.86 15.95
N GLU A 196 4.82 7.46 15.63
CA GLU A 196 4.19 6.33 16.32
C GLU A 196 4.77 4.98 15.87
N CYS A 197 5.23 4.83 14.63
CA CYS A 197 5.99 3.66 14.21
C CYS A 197 7.27 3.53 15.05
N GLU A 198 8.04 4.60 15.19
CA GLU A 198 9.26 4.62 16.00
C GLU A 198 8.96 4.30 17.48
N HIS A 199 7.87 4.88 18.02
CA HIS A 199 7.45 4.66 19.42
C HIS A 199 7.19 3.18 19.73
N VAL A 200 6.59 2.43 18.80
CA VAL A 200 6.26 1.01 19.00
C VAL A 200 7.33 0.05 18.45
N GLY A 201 8.42 0.56 17.91
CA GLY A 201 9.51 -0.26 17.36
C GLY A 201 9.15 -0.90 16.01
N ILE A 202 8.49 -0.16 15.16
CA ILE A 202 8.22 -0.50 13.76
C ILE A 202 9.02 0.46 12.88
N ASP A 203 9.76 -0.07 11.92
CA ASP A 203 10.57 0.75 11.03
C ASP A 203 9.69 1.45 9.99
N PHE A 204 10.15 2.62 9.53
CA PHE A 204 9.46 3.42 8.52
C PHE A 204 10.42 3.98 7.49
N ILE A 205 10.11 3.78 6.20
CA ILE A 205 10.91 4.28 5.07
C ILE A 205 10.00 5.11 4.15
N ASP A 206 10.37 6.37 3.90
CA ASP A 206 9.76 7.23 2.87
C ASP A 206 10.59 7.14 1.59
N THR A 207 10.02 6.57 0.53
CA THR A 207 10.71 6.42 -0.76
C THR A 207 10.73 7.70 -1.60
N GLY A 208 10.16 8.79 -1.08
CA GLY A 208 10.03 10.04 -1.83
C GLY A 208 11.36 10.59 -2.34
N ASP A 209 12.40 10.54 -1.51
CA ASP A 209 13.72 11.04 -1.91
C ASP A 209 14.33 10.16 -3.01
N ALA A 210 14.16 8.83 -2.94
CA ALA A 210 14.59 7.92 -4.01
C ALA A 210 13.84 8.21 -5.33
N PHE A 211 12.57 8.54 -5.28
CA PHE A 211 11.79 8.95 -6.45
C PHE A 211 12.30 10.27 -7.04
N LEU A 212 12.61 11.26 -6.20
CA LEU A 212 13.17 12.55 -6.65
C LEU A 212 14.56 12.39 -7.26
N GLU A 213 15.43 11.62 -6.61
CA GLU A 213 16.79 11.36 -7.11
C GLU A 213 16.74 10.66 -8.48
N HIS A 214 15.92 9.63 -8.61
CA HIS A 214 15.75 8.94 -9.89
C HIS A 214 15.23 9.89 -10.98
N TYR A 215 14.18 10.66 -10.69
CA TYR A 215 13.61 11.60 -11.65
C TYR A 215 14.61 12.69 -12.05
N ASN A 216 15.33 13.27 -11.11
CA ASN A 216 16.33 14.30 -11.39
C ASN A 216 17.45 13.78 -12.28
N LYS A 217 17.79 12.50 -12.18
CA LYS A 217 18.87 11.87 -12.95
C LYS A 217 18.45 11.38 -14.33
N TYR A 218 17.27 10.78 -14.40
CA TYR A 218 16.83 10.05 -15.60
C TYR A 218 15.59 10.64 -16.27
N HIS A 219 14.89 11.56 -15.62
CA HIS A 219 13.59 12.11 -16.05
C HIS A 219 12.50 11.05 -16.26
N GLU A 220 12.58 9.94 -15.54
CA GLU A 220 11.62 8.85 -15.56
C GLU A 220 10.72 8.94 -14.33
N LEU A 221 9.41 8.80 -14.55
CA LEU A 221 8.39 8.90 -13.51
C LEU A 221 8.17 7.54 -12.85
N PRO A 222 7.96 7.47 -11.51
CA PRO A 222 7.68 6.21 -10.82
C PRO A 222 6.24 5.72 -11.00
N TYR A 223 5.34 6.55 -11.52
CA TYR A 223 3.93 6.26 -11.69
C TYR A 223 3.45 6.45 -13.13
N GLY A 224 2.38 5.73 -13.45
CA GLY A 224 1.65 5.88 -14.70
C GLY A 224 2.19 4.99 -15.80
N PHE A 225 1.35 4.77 -16.79
CA PHE A 225 1.61 3.94 -17.95
C PHE A 225 1.38 4.74 -19.23
N ALA A 226 1.73 4.19 -20.39
CA ALA A 226 1.58 4.87 -21.68
C ALA A 226 0.15 5.35 -22.00
N ASN A 227 -0.86 4.74 -21.37
CA ASN A 227 -2.28 5.06 -21.52
C ASN A 227 -2.86 5.90 -20.36
N THR A 228 -2.04 6.38 -19.44
CA THR A 228 -2.46 7.24 -18.32
C THR A 228 -1.87 8.64 -18.45
N THR A 229 -2.37 9.57 -17.65
CA THR A 229 -1.70 10.87 -17.49
C THR A 229 -0.31 10.65 -16.88
N PRO A 230 0.75 11.26 -17.42
CA PRO A 230 2.11 11.10 -16.91
C PRO A 230 2.18 11.35 -15.38
N GLY A 231 2.79 10.43 -14.66
CA GLY A 231 2.94 10.51 -13.21
C GLY A 231 1.68 10.19 -12.40
N ASN A 232 0.59 9.73 -13.04
CA ASN A 232 -0.67 9.40 -12.37
C ASN A 232 -1.04 7.93 -12.56
N GLY A 233 -1.60 7.33 -11.53
CA GLY A 233 -2.02 5.94 -11.51
C GLY A 233 -1.15 5.07 -10.60
N HIS A 234 -0.98 3.80 -10.96
CA HIS A 234 -0.16 2.87 -10.19
C HIS A 234 1.33 3.03 -10.46
N LEU A 235 2.14 2.48 -9.56
CA LEU A 235 3.58 2.33 -9.77
C LEU A 235 3.83 1.59 -11.09
N ASN A 236 4.68 2.17 -11.92
CA ASN A 236 5.15 1.53 -13.15
C ASN A 236 6.44 0.73 -12.89
N GLU A 237 7.08 0.24 -13.94
CA GLU A 237 8.31 -0.56 -13.82
C GLU A 237 9.43 0.18 -13.09
N VAL A 238 9.56 1.49 -13.33
CA VAL A 238 10.55 2.35 -12.64
C VAL A 238 10.24 2.43 -11.15
N GLY A 239 8.99 2.73 -10.80
CA GLY A 239 8.56 2.79 -9.39
C GLY A 239 8.75 1.46 -8.67
N HIS A 240 8.40 0.35 -9.33
CA HIS A 240 8.63 -0.98 -8.75
C HIS A 240 10.12 -1.30 -8.56
N LYS A 241 10.98 -0.88 -9.48
CA LYS A 241 12.42 -1.08 -9.32
C LYS A 241 12.97 -0.28 -8.13
N ILE A 242 12.60 0.99 -8.01
CA ILE A 242 13.02 1.82 -6.86
C ILE A 242 12.54 1.22 -5.54
N MET A 243 11.28 0.76 -5.48
CA MET A 243 10.75 0.06 -4.30
C MET A 243 11.56 -1.19 -3.96
N ALA A 244 11.97 -1.96 -4.98
CA ALA A 244 12.78 -3.15 -4.76
C ALA A 244 14.17 -2.82 -4.20
N ASP A 245 14.83 -1.81 -4.76
CA ASP A 245 16.14 -1.37 -4.32
C ASP A 245 16.08 -0.91 -2.85
N VAL A 246 15.12 -0.06 -2.48
CA VAL A 246 14.91 0.41 -1.10
C VAL A 246 14.63 -0.74 -0.12
N ILE A 247 13.83 -1.74 -0.53
CA ILE A 247 13.54 -2.91 0.31
C ILE A 247 14.80 -3.76 0.50
N MET A 248 15.62 -3.92 -0.54
CA MET A 248 16.86 -4.69 -0.44
C MET A 248 17.87 -4.00 0.50
N ASP A 249 18.04 -2.68 0.37
CA ASP A 249 18.89 -1.89 1.26
C ASP A 249 18.47 -2.10 2.74
N TYR A 250 17.18 -2.02 3.02
CA TYR A 250 16.64 -2.30 4.35
C TYR A 250 16.93 -3.74 4.82
N LEU A 251 16.70 -4.74 3.96
CA LEU A 251 16.93 -6.15 4.31
C LEU A 251 18.42 -6.48 4.54
N GLU A 252 19.34 -5.68 4.01
CA GLU A 252 20.77 -5.79 4.30
C GLU A 252 21.14 -5.21 5.67
N GLU A 253 20.44 -4.15 6.09
CA GLU A 253 20.67 -3.49 7.38
C GLU A 253 20.08 -4.32 8.55
N VAL A 254 18.92 -4.95 8.33
CA VAL A 254 18.24 -5.76 9.35
C VAL A 254 18.69 -7.21 9.24
N ASP A 255 19.26 -7.75 10.31
CA ASP A 255 19.65 -9.15 10.37
C ASP A 255 18.42 -10.08 10.43
N CYS A 256 17.78 -10.28 9.28
CA CYS A 256 16.64 -11.18 9.12
C CYS A 256 17.09 -12.66 9.13
N LYS A 257 17.58 -13.16 10.28
CA LYS A 257 17.99 -14.57 10.48
C LYS A 257 16.87 -15.52 10.76
#